data_e4c7d32eb7bf0ca279ce918be18ca6ae
#
_entry.id   e4c7d32eb7bf0ca279ce918be18ca6ae
#
_cell.length_a   1.000
_cell.length_b   1.000
_cell.length_c   1.000
_cell.angle_alpha   90.00
_cell.angle_beta   90.00
_cell.angle_gamma   90.00
#
_symmetry.space_group_name_H-M   'P 1'
#
loop_
_entity.id
_entity.type
_entity.pdbx_description
1 polymer ?
#
loop_
_entity_poly.entity_id
_entity_poly.type
_entity_poly.pdbx_seq_one_letter_code
_entity_poly.pdbx_strand_id
1 'polypeptide(L)'
;DTDRFYSEFSPQQQVEKNLPSPVLTKEQFWHMKQNRIPDREIAKQSGLSDEKIDFFIARVVKIVNRPDLVQQDKLQPGVSWALNLLRTQGIKLILVTLRDQLEATYILEQHGLRNLFTGIYGTDDSQAAYQNYTEVKTYLLDRAMKDHLPSAANPHDSWMIGDTEADILAGTAMGIPTIGLTCGIRSYRQLSQLQPTSLEPDLLSAAHRLVGMSCLQVCC
;
A
#
# COMPACT_ATOMS: atom_id res chain seq x y z
N ASP A 1 6.83 8.07 1.97
CA ASP A 1 7.92 7.17 2.39
C ASP A 1 9.22 7.35 1.63
N THR A 2 9.19 7.50 0.31
CA THR A 2 10.40 7.64 -0.52
C THR A 2 11.19 8.90 -0.20
N ASP A 3 10.52 10.02 0.04
CA ASP A 3 11.16 11.29 0.36
C ASP A 3 11.91 11.24 1.68
N ARG A 4 11.41 10.48 2.64
CA ARG A 4 12.05 10.27 3.95
C ARG A 4 13.29 9.43 3.85
N PHE A 5 13.18 8.32 3.10
CA PHE A 5 14.29 7.42 2.88
C PHE A 5 15.43 8.16 2.17
N TYR A 6 15.09 8.96 1.16
CA TYR A 6 16.04 9.73 0.39
C TYR A 6 16.66 10.87 1.22
N SER A 7 15.91 11.55 2.09
CA SER A 7 16.42 12.67 2.88
C SER A 7 17.47 12.25 3.91
N GLU A 8 17.37 11.03 4.47
CA GLU A 8 18.40 10.49 5.37
C GLU A 8 19.71 10.10 4.65
N PHE A 9 19.66 9.93 3.33
CA PHE A 9 20.80 9.62 2.45
C PHE A 9 21.12 10.75 1.48
N SER A 10 20.66 11.97 1.77
CA SER A 10 20.93 13.13 0.92
C SER A 10 22.43 13.40 0.80
N PRO A 11 22.89 14.00 -0.32
CA PRO A 11 24.29 14.34 -0.53
C PRO A 11 24.92 15.18 0.58
N GLN A 12 24.10 15.97 1.29
CA GLN A 12 24.57 16.81 2.41
C GLN A 12 25.01 16.01 3.64
N GLN A 13 24.36 14.89 3.95
CA GLN A 13 24.81 14.01 5.04
C GLN A 13 25.97 13.09 4.65
N GLN A 14 26.22 12.94 3.35
CA GLN A 14 27.32 12.13 2.83
C GLN A 14 28.65 12.87 2.81
N VAL A 15 28.65 14.19 2.63
CA VAL A 15 29.84 15.03 2.71
C VAL A 15 30.48 14.93 4.11
N GLU A 16 29.67 14.76 5.15
CA GLU A 16 30.17 14.59 6.52
C GLU A 16 30.73 13.18 6.83
N LYS A 17 30.48 12.17 5.97
CA LYS A 17 30.79 10.75 6.27
C LYS A 17 31.73 10.07 5.26
N ASN A 18 32.39 10.79 4.34
CA ASN A 18 33.32 10.21 3.35
C ASN A 18 32.76 8.95 2.61
N LEU A 19 31.51 8.99 2.18
CA LEU A 19 30.92 7.92 1.37
C LEU A 19 31.28 8.14 -0.10
N PRO A 20 31.88 7.15 -0.80
CA PRO A 20 32.15 7.27 -2.22
C PRO A 20 30.81 7.29 -3.02
N SER A 21 30.68 8.22 -3.96
CA SER A 21 29.58 8.26 -4.93
C SER A 21 29.56 7.01 -5.82
N PRO A 22 28.40 6.62 -6.39
CA PRO A 22 27.24 7.46 -6.66
C PRO A 22 26.02 7.09 -5.81
N VAL A 23 25.44 8.07 -5.18
CA VAL A 23 24.11 7.91 -4.58
C VAL A 23 23.08 7.82 -5.70
N LEU A 24 22.19 6.85 -5.60
CA LEU A 24 21.03 6.75 -6.50
C LEU A 24 20.24 8.06 -6.45
N THR A 25 19.72 8.50 -7.59
CA THR A 25 18.72 9.58 -7.58
C THR A 25 17.43 9.07 -6.95
N LYS A 26 16.56 9.98 -6.54
CA LYS A 26 15.24 9.64 -5.99
C LYS A 26 14.44 8.78 -6.97
N GLU A 27 14.47 9.12 -8.26
CA GLU A 27 13.79 8.40 -9.32
C GLU A 27 14.36 6.99 -9.51
N GLN A 28 15.68 6.83 -9.49
CA GLN A 28 16.33 5.51 -9.56
C GLN A 28 15.97 4.64 -8.36
N PHE A 29 16.05 5.22 -7.14
CA PHE A 29 15.66 4.52 -5.92
C PHE A 29 14.19 4.09 -5.97
N TRP A 30 13.29 5.02 -6.35
CA TRP A 30 11.86 4.71 -6.47
C TRP A 30 11.58 3.63 -7.51
N HIS A 31 12.21 3.72 -8.68
CA HIS A 31 12.10 2.70 -9.72
C HIS A 31 12.51 1.30 -9.21
N MET A 32 13.59 1.22 -8.43
CA MET A 32 14.04 -0.04 -7.84
C MET A 32 13.03 -0.58 -6.82
N LYS A 33 12.47 0.28 -5.95
CA LYS A 33 11.42 -0.10 -4.99
C LYS A 33 10.15 -0.58 -5.70
N GLN A 34 9.72 0.13 -6.74
CA GLN A 34 8.55 -0.26 -7.54
C GLN A 34 8.73 -1.62 -8.24
N ASN A 35 9.94 -1.96 -8.62
CA ASN A 35 10.26 -3.25 -9.24
C ASN A 35 10.71 -4.32 -8.24
N ARG A 36 10.51 -4.07 -6.95
CA ARG A 36 10.82 -5.01 -5.86
C ARG A 36 12.28 -5.48 -5.82
N ILE A 37 13.20 -4.61 -6.21
CA ILE A 37 14.62 -4.88 -6.02
C ILE A 37 14.89 -4.96 -4.51
N PRO A 38 15.61 -6.00 -4.04
CA PRO A 38 15.91 -6.15 -2.62
C PRO A 38 16.68 -4.94 -2.05
N ASP A 39 16.34 -4.52 -0.83
CA ASP A 39 16.99 -3.36 -0.18
C ASP A 39 18.51 -3.52 -0.05
N ARG A 40 19.01 -4.74 0.09
CA ARG A 40 20.44 -5.04 0.06
C ARG A 40 21.07 -4.65 -1.29
N GLU A 41 20.41 -4.94 -2.39
CA GLU A 41 20.89 -4.58 -3.73
C GLU A 41 20.79 -3.07 -3.96
N ILE A 42 19.71 -2.44 -3.50
CA ILE A 42 19.56 -0.97 -3.54
C ILE A 42 20.70 -0.31 -2.77
N ALA A 43 21.01 -0.82 -1.58
CA ALA A 43 22.10 -0.32 -0.73
C ALA A 43 23.47 -0.48 -1.41
N LYS A 44 23.74 -1.60 -2.07
CA LYS A 44 24.97 -1.83 -2.86
C LYS A 44 25.11 -0.82 -4.00
N GLN A 45 24.05 -0.65 -4.77
CA GLN A 45 24.04 0.31 -5.87
C GLN A 45 24.12 1.77 -5.40
N SER A 46 23.76 2.02 -4.14
CA SER A 46 23.97 3.31 -3.47
C SER A 46 25.40 3.49 -2.92
N GLY A 47 26.31 2.55 -3.18
CA GLY A 47 27.73 2.63 -2.79
C GLY A 47 28.03 2.19 -1.34
N LEU A 48 27.09 1.51 -0.66
CA LEU A 48 27.34 0.97 0.67
C LEU A 48 28.15 -0.33 0.59
N SER A 49 29.17 -0.45 1.47
CA SER A 49 29.91 -1.70 1.65
C SER A 49 29.04 -2.76 2.36
N ASP A 50 29.33 -4.04 2.15
CA ASP A 50 28.56 -5.14 2.75
C ASP A 50 28.46 -5.02 4.28
N GLU A 51 29.51 -4.56 4.98
CA GLU A 51 29.50 -4.33 6.42
C GLU A 51 28.51 -3.25 6.88
N LYS A 52 28.28 -2.24 6.03
CA LYS A 52 27.35 -1.14 6.33
C LYS A 52 25.91 -1.45 5.95
N ILE A 53 25.71 -2.41 5.05
CA ILE A 53 24.37 -2.76 4.54
C ILE A 53 23.49 -3.32 5.65
N ASP A 54 24.00 -4.22 6.49
CA ASP A 54 23.21 -4.83 7.55
C ASP A 54 22.80 -3.79 8.61
N PHE A 55 23.69 -2.88 8.94
CA PHE A 55 23.38 -1.74 9.82
C PHE A 55 22.32 -0.83 9.19
N PHE A 56 22.46 -0.54 7.91
CA PHE A 56 21.51 0.26 7.15
C PHE A 56 20.12 -0.37 7.16
N ILE A 57 19.98 -1.65 6.80
CA ILE A 57 18.70 -2.36 6.76
C ILE A 57 18.04 -2.39 8.14
N ALA A 58 18.83 -2.69 9.21
CA ALA A 58 18.32 -2.67 10.57
C ALA A 58 17.79 -1.28 10.99
N ARG A 59 18.44 -0.20 10.50
CA ARG A 59 17.99 1.17 10.73
C ARG A 59 16.72 1.50 9.96
N VAL A 60 16.63 1.09 8.71
CA VAL A 60 15.42 1.29 7.86
C VAL A 60 14.19 0.69 8.53
N VAL A 61 14.27 -0.57 8.97
CA VAL A 61 13.17 -1.25 9.66
C VAL A 61 12.69 -0.47 10.89
N LYS A 62 13.62 0.14 11.65
CA LYS A 62 13.27 0.97 12.82
C LYS A 62 12.65 2.31 12.47
N ILE A 63 12.95 2.84 11.29
CA ILE A 63 12.54 4.19 10.88
C ILE A 63 11.17 4.18 10.20
N VAL A 64 10.90 3.22 9.33
CA VAL A 64 9.71 3.22 8.45
C VAL A 64 8.38 3.29 9.20
N ASN A 65 8.34 2.82 10.44
CA ASN A 65 7.13 2.81 11.27
C ASN A 65 7.17 3.86 12.40
N ARG A 66 8.08 4.82 12.34
CA ARG A 66 8.12 5.87 13.37
C ARG A 66 6.92 6.81 13.24
N PRO A 67 6.15 7.06 14.32
CA PRO A 67 4.93 7.87 14.28
C PRO A 67 5.15 9.29 13.73
N ASP A 68 6.27 9.93 14.07
CA ASP A 68 6.63 11.28 13.60
C ASP A 68 6.89 11.32 12.08
N LEU A 69 7.26 10.21 11.48
CA LEU A 69 7.43 10.07 10.05
C LEU A 69 6.13 9.70 9.35
N VAL A 70 5.36 8.82 9.93
CA VAL A 70 4.06 8.40 9.38
C VAL A 70 3.07 9.57 9.30
N GLN A 71 3.12 10.50 10.26
CA GLN A 71 2.32 11.73 10.23
C GLN A 71 2.60 12.66 9.03
N GLN A 72 3.73 12.47 8.33
CA GLN A 72 4.06 13.24 7.13
C GLN A 72 3.49 12.61 5.85
N ASP A 73 2.88 11.42 5.92
CA ASP A 73 2.24 10.79 4.77
C ASP A 73 1.09 11.65 4.27
N LYS A 74 1.00 11.76 2.95
CA LYS A 74 -0.04 12.55 2.28
C LYS A 74 -0.99 11.61 1.55
N LEU A 75 -2.26 12.00 1.54
CA LEU A 75 -3.24 11.33 0.70
C LEU A 75 -2.86 11.47 -0.78
N GLN A 76 -3.02 10.39 -1.52
CA GLN A 76 -2.96 10.46 -2.98
C GLN A 76 -4.06 11.38 -3.53
N PRO A 77 -3.80 12.11 -4.62
CA PRO A 77 -4.83 12.92 -5.26
C PRO A 77 -6.09 12.12 -5.57
N GLY A 78 -7.26 12.72 -5.37
CA GLY A 78 -8.54 12.10 -5.71
C GLY A 78 -9.08 11.09 -4.69
N VAL A 79 -8.32 10.67 -3.66
CA VAL A 79 -8.77 9.66 -2.68
C VAL A 79 -10.09 10.04 -2.01
N SER A 80 -10.21 11.28 -1.50
CA SER A 80 -11.45 11.72 -0.85
C SER A 80 -12.65 11.67 -1.79
N TRP A 81 -12.46 12.03 -3.07
CA TRP A 81 -13.50 11.93 -4.10
C TRP A 81 -13.90 10.49 -4.36
N ALA A 82 -12.93 9.61 -4.55
CA ALA A 82 -13.16 8.18 -4.79
C ALA A 82 -13.96 7.53 -3.66
N LEU A 83 -13.55 7.73 -2.41
CA LEU A 83 -14.22 7.16 -1.24
C LEU A 83 -15.66 7.69 -1.09
N ASN A 84 -15.88 8.99 -1.29
CA ASN A 84 -17.22 9.56 -1.25
C ASN A 84 -18.08 9.06 -2.41
N LEU A 85 -17.54 8.94 -3.62
CA LEU A 85 -18.26 8.36 -4.77
C LEU A 85 -18.76 6.96 -4.44
N LEU A 86 -17.90 6.08 -3.97
CA LEU A 86 -18.27 4.71 -3.59
C LEU A 86 -19.35 4.70 -2.49
N ARG A 87 -19.20 5.54 -1.45
CA ARG A 87 -20.17 5.64 -0.36
C ARG A 87 -21.54 6.13 -0.83
N THR A 88 -21.62 7.10 -1.74
CA THR A 88 -22.88 7.61 -2.30
C THR A 88 -23.61 6.56 -3.13
N GLN A 89 -22.88 5.58 -3.66
CA GLN A 89 -23.45 4.42 -4.35
C GLN A 89 -23.83 3.26 -3.41
N GLY A 90 -23.79 3.47 -2.10
CA GLY A 90 -24.13 2.47 -1.09
C GLY A 90 -23.06 1.39 -0.86
N ILE A 91 -21.88 1.54 -1.46
CA ILE A 91 -20.80 0.58 -1.30
C ILE A 91 -20.19 0.72 0.11
N LYS A 92 -20.09 -0.40 0.82
CA LYS A 92 -19.43 -0.46 2.11
C LYS A 92 -17.91 -0.41 1.93
N LEU A 93 -17.25 0.48 2.64
CA LEU A 93 -15.79 0.61 2.61
C LEU A 93 -15.20 -0.01 3.88
N ILE A 94 -14.23 -0.89 3.68
CA ILE A 94 -13.49 -1.55 4.75
C ILE A 94 -12.01 -1.35 4.46
N LEU A 95 -11.25 -0.85 5.44
CA LEU A 95 -9.80 -0.76 5.33
C LEU A 95 -9.18 -2.04 5.87
N VAL A 96 -8.36 -2.70 5.03
CA VAL A 96 -7.50 -3.82 5.43
C VAL A 96 -6.05 -3.40 5.19
N THR A 97 -5.27 -3.27 6.25
CA THR A 97 -3.91 -2.71 6.21
C THR A 97 -2.90 -3.56 6.97
N LEU A 98 -1.66 -3.59 6.51
CA LEU A 98 -0.55 -4.18 7.25
C LEU A 98 0.09 -3.21 8.26
N ARG A 99 -0.42 -1.97 8.36
CA ARG A 99 -0.05 -1.04 9.43
C ARG A 99 -0.76 -1.39 10.74
N ASP A 100 -0.25 -0.85 11.83
CA ASP A 100 -0.97 -0.88 13.10
C ASP A 100 -2.37 -0.27 12.97
N GLN A 101 -3.36 -0.92 13.61
CA GLN A 101 -4.76 -0.53 13.45
C GLN A 101 -5.05 0.84 14.06
N LEU A 102 -4.45 1.15 15.23
CA LEU A 102 -4.66 2.44 15.89
C LEU A 102 -4.00 3.55 15.09
N GLU A 103 -2.79 3.30 14.57
CA GLU A 103 -2.10 4.25 13.70
C GLU A 103 -2.90 4.54 12.42
N ALA A 104 -3.39 3.51 11.74
CA ALA A 104 -4.22 3.65 10.55
C ALA A 104 -5.52 4.43 10.85
N THR A 105 -6.15 4.16 11.98
CA THR A 105 -7.34 4.87 12.43
C THR A 105 -7.03 6.35 12.67
N TYR A 106 -5.95 6.64 13.40
CA TYR A 106 -5.52 8.01 13.67
C TYR A 106 -5.25 8.80 12.37
N ILE A 107 -4.55 8.21 11.40
CA ILE A 107 -4.29 8.85 10.10
C ILE A 107 -5.61 9.19 9.38
N LEU A 108 -6.55 8.26 9.35
CA LEU A 108 -7.86 8.50 8.74
C LEU A 108 -8.65 9.62 9.45
N GLU A 109 -8.56 9.71 10.77
CA GLU A 109 -9.18 10.79 11.55
C GLU A 109 -8.57 12.14 11.24
N GLN A 110 -7.24 12.24 11.16
CA GLN A 110 -6.54 13.48 10.79
C GLN A 110 -6.94 14.00 9.41
N HIS A 111 -7.30 13.10 8.50
CA HIS A 111 -7.76 13.46 7.15
C HIS A 111 -9.29 13.54 7.02
N GLY A 112 -10.05 13.37 8.11
CA GLY A 112 -11.51 13.40 8.10
C GLY A 112 -12.16 12.24 7.33
N LEU A 113 -11.43 11.13 7.12
CA LEU A 113 -11.88 10.00 6.30
C LEU A 113 -12.39 8.81 7.13
N ARG A 114 -12.16 8.80 8.48
CA ARG A 114 -12.51 7.66 9.33
C ARG A 114 -13.98 7.23 9.18
N ASN A 115 -14.89 8.20 9.12
CA ASN A 115 -16.33 7.96 9.06
C ASN A 115 -16.81 7.38 7.72
N LEU A 116 -15.97 7.35 6.69
CA LEU A 116 -16.28 6.70 5.42
C LEU A 116 -16.15 5.18 5.50
N PHE A 117 -15.35 4.68 6.45
CA PHE A 117 -15.09 3.25 6.60
C PHE A 117 -16.01 2.60 7.65
N THR A 118 -16.64 1.50 7.25
CA THR A 118 -17.46 0.66 8.12
C THR A 118 -16.60 -0.16 9.09
N GLY A 119 -15.40 -0.58 8.66
CA GLY A 119 -14.44 -1.34 9.45
C GLY A 119 -13.00 -0.97 9.11
N ILE A 120 -12.10 -1.12 10.09
CA ILE A 120 -10.65 -0.98 9.92
C ILE A 120 -10.00 -2.22 10.53
N TYR A 121 -9.19 -2.91 9.74
CA TYR A 121 -8.47 -4.12 10.09
C TYR A 121 -6.99 -3.90 9.86
N GLY A 122 -6.24 -3.82 10.93
CA GLY A 122 -4.79 -3.66 10.96
C GLY A 122 -4.15 -4.76 11.80
N THR A 123 -2.83 -4.77 11.88
CA THR A 123 -2.03 -5.71 12.66
C THR A 123 -1.18 -4.96 13.68
N ASP A 124 -0.81 -5.64 14.76
CA ASP A 124 0.18 -5.20 15.75
C ASP A 124 1.62 -5.63 15.39
N ASP A 125 1.79 -6.41 14.32
CA ASP A 125 3.10 -6.79 13.81
C ASP A 125 3.76 -5.61 13.07
N SER A 126 4.71 -4.96 13.74
CA SER A 126 5.46 -3.82 13.19
C SER A 126 6.28 -4.14 11.93
N GLN A 127 6.54 -5.40 11.64
CA GLN A 127 7.28 -5.86 10.46
C GLN A 127 6.36 -6.11 9.25
N ALA A 128 5.07 -6.32 9.48
CA ALA A 128 4.15 -6.79 8.44
C ALA A 128 4.09 -5.84 7.25
N ALA A 129 4.03 -4.53 7.48
CA ALA A 129 3.98 -3.52 6.42
C ALA A 129 5.29 -3.47 5.61
N TYR A 130 6.44 -3.54 6.29
CA TYR A 130 7.74 -3.49 5.62
C TYR A 130 8.02 -4.74 4.80
N GLN A 131 7.72 -5.91 5.36
CA GLN A 131 7.89 -7.20 4.68
C GLN A 131 6.78 -7.51 3.68
N ASN A 132 5.66 -6.78 3.75
CA ASN A 132 4.47 -6.99 2.92
C ASN A 132 3.92 -8.43 3.03
N TYR A 133 3.70 -8.89 4.27
CA TYR A 133 3.26 -10.26 4.56
C TYR A 133 1.86 -10.54 4.01
N THR A 134 1.80 -11.35 2.95
CA THR A 134 0.55 -11.76 2.30
C THR A 134 -0.35 -12.57 3.25
N GLU A 135 0.23 -13.41 4.09
CA GLU A 135 -0.49 -14.26 5.05
C GLU A 135 -1.25 -13.41 6.07
N VAL A 136 -0.60 -12.36 6.60
CA VAL A 136 -1.22 -11.41 7.53
C VAL A 136 -2.34 -10.65 6.83
N LYS A 137 -2.10 -10.18 5.61
CA LYS A 137 -3.12 -9.48 4.83
C LYS A 137 -4.33 -10.37 4.56
N THR A 138 -4.12 -11.62 4.18
CA THR A 138 -5.17 -12.60 3.92
C THR A 138 -5.98 -12.88 5.19
N TYR A 139 -5.32 -13.05 6.33
CA TYR A 139 -5.99 -13.24 7.62
C TYR A 139 -6.87 -12.04 7.99
N LEU A 140 -6.36 -10.83 7.83
CA LEU A 140 -7.13 -9.61 8.12
C LEU A 140 -8.32 -9.45 7.16
N LEU A 141 -8.14 -9.79 5.88
CA LEU A 141 -9.23 -9.77 4.89
C LEU A 141 -10.30 -10.81 5.21
N ASP A 142 -9.92 -12.03 5.59
CA ASP A 142 -10.86 -13.09 6.01
C ASP A 142 -11.71 -12.62 7.20
N ARG A 143 -11.08 -12.01 8.24
CA ARG A 143 -11.80 -11.43 9.36
C ARG A 143 -12.77 -10.34 8.92
N ALA A 144 -12.31 -9.42 8.09
CA ALA A 144 -13.14 -8.35 7.58
C ALA A 144 -14.36 -8.86 6.81
N MET A 145 -14.18 -9.89 6.00
CA MET A 145 -15.27 -10.54 5.27
C MET A 145 -16.26 -11.23 6.21
N LYS A 146 -15.79 -11.97 7.20
CA LYS A 146 -16.65 -12.62 8.21
C LYS A 146 -17.50 -11.63 9.00
N ASP A 147 -16.93 -10.50 9.36
CA ASP A 147 -17.60 -9.50 10.19
C ASP A 147 -18.62 -8.66 9.40
N HIS A 148 -18.43 -8.49 8.10
CA HIS A 148 -19.21 -7.52 7.32
C HIS A 148 -20.05 -8.11 6.17
N LEU A 149 -19.76 -9.33 5.74
CA LEU A 149 -20.55 -9.99 4.70
C LEU A 149 -21.59 -10.93 5.31
N PRO A 150 -22.84 -10.89 4.83
CA PRO A 150 -23.82 -11.93 5.16
C PRO A 150 -23.31 -13.31 4.73
N SER A 151 -23.64 -14.36 5.48
CA SER A 151 -23.23 -15.74 5.18
C SER A 151 -23.67 -16.23 3.79
N ALA A 152 -24.68 -15.62 3.20
CA ALA A 152 -25.20 -15.91 1.85
C ALA A 152 -24.67 -14.94 0.78
N ALA A 153 -23.77 -14.01 1.13
CA ALA A 153 -23.24 -13.07 0.15
C ALA A 153 -22.33 -13.80 -0.87
N ASN A 154 -22.45 -13.37 -2.13
CA ASN A 154 -21.52 -13.83 -3.15
C ASN A 154 -20.17 -13.11 -2.94
N PRO A 155 -19.05 -13.85 -2.75
CA PRO A 155 -17.73 -13.22 -2.64
C PRO A 155 -17.40 -12.29 -3.81
N HIS A 156 -17.90 -12.58 -5.01
CA HIS A 156 -17.66 -11.74 -6.20
C HIS A 156 -18.32 -10.35 -6.15
N ASP A 157 -19.21 -10.09 -5.18
CA ASP A 157 -19.75 -8.75 -4.94
C ASP A 157 -18.81 -7.86 -4.12
N SER A 158 -17.71 -8.43 -3.65
CA SER A 158 -16.66 -7.73 -2.92
C SER A 158 -15.40 -7.59 -3.77
N TRP A 159 -14.66 -6.51 -3.57
CA TRP A 159 -13.44 -6.22 -4.31
C TRP A 159 -12.28 -5.90 -3.38
N MET A 160 -11.11 -6.46 -3.63
CA MET A 160 -9.87 -6.02 -3.00
C MET A 160 -9.17 -5.02 -3.91
N ILE A 161 -8.86 -3.84 -3.38
CA ILE A 161 -8.18 -2.76 -4.11
C ILE A 161 -6.90 -2.41 -3.36
N GLY A 162 -5.78 -2.43 -4.03
CA GLY A 162 -4.51 -2.09 -3.41
C GLY A 162 -3.37 -1.95 -4.39
N ASP A 163 -2.21 -1.55 -3.91
CA ASP A 163 -1.05 -1.19 -4.71
C ASP A 163 0.15 -2.14 -4.51
N THR A 164 -0.07 -3.23 -3.76
CA THR A 164 0.97 -4.22 -3.46
C THR A 164 0.58 -5.63 -3.85
N GLU A 165 1.58 -6.51 -3.93
CA GLU A 165 1.37 -7.93 -4.13
C GLU A 165 0.52 -8.57 -3.04
N ALA A 166 0.64 -8.12 -1.78
CA ALA A 166 -0.14 -8.66 -0.68
C ALA A 166 -1.65 -8.42 -0.88
N ASP A 167 -2.03 -7.28 -1.46
CA ASP A 167 -3.42 -6.95 -1.74
C ASP A 167 -4.00 -7.89 -2.81
N ILE A 168 -3.29 -8.07 -3.91
CA ILE A 168 -3.74 -8.90 -5.02
C ILE A 168 -3.80 -10.38 -4.60
N LEU A 169 -2.75 -10.86 -3.95
CA LEU A 169 -2.67 -12.26 -3.52
C LEU A 169 -3.70 -12.57 -2.44
N ALA A 170 -3.94 -11.67 -1.48
CA ALA A 170 -4.98 -11.86 -0.46
C ALA A 170 -6.38 -11.92 -1.09
N GLY A 171 -6.71 -11.00 -2.02
CA GLY A 171 -7.99 -11.04 -2.73
C GLY A 171 -8.15 -12.32 -3.54
N THR A 172 -7.12 -12.76 -4.25
CA THR A 172 -7.10 -14.02 -5.01
C THR A 172 -7.30 -15.23 -4.09
N ALA A 173 -6.62 -15.28 -2.94
CA ALA A 173 -6.75 -16.36 -1.96
C ALA A 173 -8.18 -16.45 -1.38
N MET A 174 -8.86 -15.32 -1.26
CA MET A 174 -10.25 -15.24 -0.79
C MET A 174 -11.29 -15.42 -1.91
N GLY A 175 -10.88 -15.61 -3.17
CA GLY A 175 -11.75 -15.79 -4.30
C GLY A 175 -12.54 -14.53 -4.69
N ILE A 176 -12.08 -13.34 -4.31
CA ILE A 176 -12.71 -12.08 -4.67
C ILE A 176 -11.93 -11.38 -5.80
N PRO A 177 -12.59 -10.63 -6.69
CA PRO A 177 -11.92 -9.87 -7.72
C PRO A 177 -11.02 -8.77 -7.12
N THR A 178 -9.94 -8.45 -7.84
CA THR A 178 -8.90 -7.55 -7.38
C THR A 178 -8.63 -6.41 -8.36
N ILE A 179 -8.36 -5.22 -7.85
CA ILE A 179 -7.89 -4.07 -8.63
C ILE A 179 -6.51 -3.66 -8.12
N GLY A 180 -5.50 -3.73 -8.99
CA GLY A 180 -4.18 -3.21 -8.68
C GLY A 180 -4.06 -1.72 -9.01
N LEU A 181 -3.58 -0.91 -8.05
CA LEU A 181 -3.37 0.53 -8.23
C LEU A 181 -1.91 0.81 -8.58
N THR A 182 -1.67 1.43 -9.74
CA THR A 182 -0.30 1.68 -10.25
C THR A 182 0.31 3.00 -9.77
N CYS A 183 -0.44 3.81 -9.02
CA CYS A 183 0.08 5.03 -8.35
C CYS A 183 0.90 4.74 -7.09
N GLY A 184 0.89 3.50 -6.61
CA GLY A 184 1.50 3.12 -5.34
C GLY A 184 2.92 2.57 -5.45
N ILE A 185 3.26 1.68 -4.51
CA ILE A 185 4.63 1.20 -4.33
C ILE A 185 5.08 0.16 -5.36
N ARG A 186 4.15 -0.47 -6.12
CA ARG A 186 4.52 -1.45 -7.15
C ARG A 186 4.28 -0.92 -8.55
N SER A 187 5.20 -1.26 -9.47
CA SER A 187 5.06 -0.91 -10.88
C SER A 187 3.92 -1.68 -11.55
N TYR A 188 3.40 -1.13 -12.65
CA TYR A 188 2.45 -1.81 -13.52
C TYR A 188 2.92 -3.24 -13.86
N ARG A 189 4.21 -3.39 -14.22
CA ARG A 189 4.80 -4.70 -14.58
C ARG A 189 4.71 -5.70 -13.42
N GLN A 190 5.01 -5.27 -12.19
CA GLN A 190 4.95 -6.15 -11.03
C GLN A 190 3.52 -6.59 -10.72
N LEU A 191 2.58 -5.65 -10.72
CA LEU A 191 1.18 -5.97 -10.45
C LEU A 191 0.55 -6.81 -11.57
N SER A 192 0.89 -6.57 -12.84
CA SER A 192 0.33 -7.34 -13.97
C SER A 192 0.73 -8.82 -13.95
N GLN A 193 1.91 -9.14 -13.41
CA GLN A 193 2.35 -10.54 -13.25
C GLN A 193 1.48 -11.34 -12.28
N LEU A 194 0.78 -10.67 -11.37
CA LEU A 194 -0.13 -11.28 -10.39
C LEU A 194 -1.55 -11.50 -10.96
N GLN A 195 -1.78 -11.10 -12.20
CA GLN A 195 -3.05 -11.27 -12.89
C GLN A 195 -4.28 -10.74 -12.11
N PRO A 196 -4.27 -9.48 -11.61
CA PRO A 196 -5.45 -8.90 -11.00
C PRO A 196 -6.60 -8.83 -12.01
N THR A 197 -7.84 -8.70 -11.53
CA THR A 197 -9.02 -8.55 -12.40
C THR A 197 -8.90 -7.29 -13.27
N SER A 198 -8.31 -6.20 -12.71
CA SER A 198 -7.93 -5.02 -13.48
C SER A 198 -6.77 -4.26 -12.84
N LEU A 199 -6.15 -3.39 -13.63
CA LEU A 199 -5.16 -2.41 -13.19
C LEU A 199 -5.69 -1.02 -13.48
N GLU A 200 -5.63 -0.15 -12.47
CA GLU A 200 -6.09 1.23 -12.58
C GLU A 200 -4.96 2.19 -12.16
N PRO A 201 -4.90 3.40 -12.73
CA PRO A 201 -3.85 4.34 -12.38
C PRO A 201 -3.95 4.83 -10.94
N ASP A 202 -5.18 4.96 -10.39
CA ASP A 202 -5.47 5.48 -9.06
C ASP A 202 -6.80 4.99 -8.50
N LEU A 203 -7.08 5.31 -7.24
CA LEU A 203 -8.32 4.91 -6.57
C LEU A 203 -9.57 5.57 -7.21
N LEU A 204 -9.45 6.77 -7.76
CA LEU A 204 -10.59 7.44 -8.40
C LEU A 204 -11.01 6.72 -9.68
N SER A 205 -10.05 6.30 -10.48
CA SER A 205 -10.29 5.47 -11.67
C SER A 205 -10.92 4.12 -11.31
N ALA A 206 -10.41 3.48 -10.25
CA ALA A 206 -11.00 2.25 -9.72
C ALA A 206 -12.44 2.45 -9.25
N ALA A 207 -12.73 3.55 -8.56
CA ALA A 207 -14.07 3.89 -8.10
C ALA A 207 -15.04 4.09 -9.28
N HIS A 208 -14.64 4.84 -10.30
CA HIS A 208 -15.43 5.02 -11.52
C HIS A 208 -15.73 3.70 -12.24
N ARG A 209 -14.73 2.81 -12.32
CA ARG A 209 -14.91 1.48 -12.89
C ARG A 209 -15.99 0.69 -12.14
N LEU A 210 -15.89 0.61 -10.80
CA LEU A 210 -16.85 -0.13 -9.98
C LEU A 210 -18.28 0.42 -10.10
N VAL A 211 -18.44 1.73 -10.07
CA VAL A 211 -19.74 2.39 -10.25
C VAL A 211 -20.29 2.13 -11.64
N GLY A 212 -19.46 2.20 -12.69
CA GLY A 212 -19.86 1.89 -14.07
C GLY A 212 -20.34 0.43 -14.25
N MET A 213 -19.70 -0.52 -13.57
CA MET A 213 -20.14 -1.93 -13.57
C MET A 213 -21.50 -2.10 -12.89
N SER A 214 -21.76 -1.40 -11.77
CA SER A 214 -23.03 -1.45 -11.07
C SER A 214 -24.20 -0.88 -11.92
N CYS A 215 -23.93 0.16 -12.71
CA CYS A 215 -24.93 0.73 -13.63
C CYS A 215 -25.29 -0.20 -14.80
N LEU A 216 -24.37 -1.05 -15.24
CA LEU A 216 -24.64 -2.01 -16.33
C LEU A 216 -25.56 -3.17 -15.89
N GLN A 217 -25.67 -3.45 -14.61
CA GLN A 217 -26.61 -4.46 -14.07
C GLN A 217 -28.05 -3.96 -13.92
N VAL A 218 -28.29 -2.65 -14.03
CA VAL A 218 -29.62 -2.02 -13.90
C VAL A 218 -30.29 -1.79 -15.26
N CYS A 219 -29.59 -2.00 -16.37
CA CYS A 219 -30.08 -1.80 -17.74
C CYS A 219 -30.43 -3.12 -18.48
N CYS A 220 -30.81 -4.15 -17.75
CA CYS A 220 -31.33 -5.41 -18.35
C CYS A 220 -32.77 -5.67 -17.92
#